data_df5102f11162742508e567321dd9652a
#
_entry.id   df5102f11162742508e567321dd9652a
#
_cell.length_a   1.000
_cell.length_b   1.000
_cell.length_c   1.000
_cell.angle_alpha   90.00
_cell.angle_beta   90.00
_cell.angle_gamma   90.00
#
_symmetry.space_group_name_H-M   'P 1'
#
loop_
_entity.id
_entity.type
_entity.pdbx_description
1 polymer ?
#
loop_
_entity_poly.entity_id
_entity_poly.type
_entity_poly.pdbx_seq_one_letter_code
_entity_poly.pdbx_strand_id
1 'polypeptide(L)'
;MATKKLIRSTTVLSVRRNGTVVLAGDGQVTLGESVIKHSAKKIRRLYNDKIVAGFAGSTADAFTLFSRFEAKLEQYHGNLGRAAVELAKDWRTDKFLRHLEALLLVSDKEQTYLLSGQGDVIEPDTGIAAIGSGGAYAQAAAQALAEHTQLSARQIAEEAMKIAGKICIYTNDRVTIEEL
;
A
#
# COMPACT_ATOMS: atom_id res chain seq x y z
N MET A 1 11.48 -31.22 -2.76
CA MET A 1 11.56 -29.95 -2.02
C MET A 1 10.15 -29.40 -1.90
N ALA A 2 9.61 -29.25 -0.70
CA ALA A 2 8.29 -28.66 -0.50
C ALA A 2 8.38 -27.15 -0.82
N THR A 3 7.74 -26.72 -1.89
CA THR A 3 7.59 -25.31 -2.23
C THR A 3 6.82 -24.65 -1.09
N LYS A 4 7.48 -23.74 -0.37
CA LYS A 4 6.86 -22.91 0.65
C LYS A 4 5.64 -22.23 0.02
N LYS A 5 4.43 -22.61 0.43
CA LYS A 5 3.20 -21.96 -0.07
C LYS A 5 3.23 -20.51 0.37
N LEU A 6 3.62 -19.65 -0.56
CA LEU A 6 3.63 -18.19 -0.31
C LEU A 6 2.19 -17.67 -0.25
N ILE A 7 1.89 -16.94 0.81
CA ILE A 7 0.68 -16.11 0.84
C ILE A 7 0.96 -14.96 -0.13
N ARG A 8 0.24 -14.95 -1.25
CA ARG A 8 0.28 -13.87 -2.23
C ARG A 8 -1.11 -13.30 -2.32
N SER A 9 -1.25 -12.04 -2.01
CA SER A 9 -2.44 -11.31 -2.42
C SER A 9 -2.38 -9.92 -1.83
N THR A 10 -2.14 -8.99 -2.63
CA THR A 10 -2.38 -7.59 -2.24
C THR A 10 -2.18 -6.74 -3.46
N THR A 11 -3.09 -5.82 -3.66
CA THR A 11 -2.88 -4.65 -4.49
C THR A 11 -3.29 -3.44 -3.67
N VAL A 12 -2.36 -2.53 -3.49
CA VAL A 12 -2.62 -1.21 -2.89
C VAL A 12 -2.14 -0.17 -3.86
N LEU A 13 -2.98 0.83 -4.11
CA LEU A 13 -2.74 1.94 -5.02
C LEU A 13 -2.95 3.26 -4.28
N SER A 14 -2.01 4.18 -4.40
CA SER A 14 -2.16 5.60 -4.00
C SER A 14 -2.27 6.47 -5.24
N VAL A 15 -3.23 7.37 -5.26
CA VAL A 15 -3.42 8.39 -6.29
C VAL A 15 -3.55 9.75 -5.62
N ARG A 16 -2.64 10.66 -5.95
CA ARG A 16 -2.70 12.06 -5.55
C ARG A 16 -3.03 12.92 -6.75
N ARG A 17 -4.09 13.72 -6.66
CA ARG A 17 -4.51 14.64 -7.73
C ARG A 17 -5.29 15.81 -7.14
N ASN A 18 -4.97 17.02 -7.58
CA ASN A 18 -5.69 18.25 -7.21
C ASN A 18 -5.85 18.44 -5.69
N GLY A 19 -4.79 18.16 -4.92
CA GLY A 19 -4.79 18.33 -3.46
C GLY A 19 -5.49 17.20 -2.67
N THR A 20 -6.07 16.21 -3.36
CA THR A 20 -6.68 15.02 -2.75
C THR A 20 -5.76 13.82 -2.91
N VAL A 21 -5.58 13.04 -1.86
CA VAL A 21 -4.92 11.74 -1.92
C VAL A 21 -5.90 10.62 -1.59
N VAL A 22 -5.89 9.59 -2.41
CA VAL A 22 -6.73 8.40 -2.27
C VAL A 22 -5.84 7.17 -2.17
N LEU A 23 -6.07 6.35 -1.16
CA LEU A 23 -5.47 5.05 -1.03
C LEU A 23 -6.55 3.98 -1.25
N ALA A 24 -6.32 3.06 -2.18
CA ALA A 24 -7.22 1.98 -2.51
C ALA A 24 -6.54 0.63 -2.30
N GLY A 25 -7.22 -0.33 -1.68
CA GLY A 25 -6.71 -1.68 -1.47
C GLY A 25 -7.76 -2.74 -1.80
N ASP A 26 -7.37 -3.81 -2.51
CA ASP A 26 -8.26 -4.95 -2.76
C ASP A 26 -8.46 -5.82 -1.52
N GLY A 27 -9.47 -6.68 -1.55
CA GLY A 27 -9.83 -7.53 -0.40
C GLY A 27 -9.35 -8.98 -0.48
N GLN A 28 -8.65 -9.41 -1.53
CA GLN A 28 -8.32 -10.83 -1.72
C GLN A 28 -7.14 -11.27 -0.85
N VAL A 29 -7.26 -12.45 -0.24
CA VAL A 29 -6.17 -13.21 0.37
C VAL A 29 -6.11 -14.58 -0.27
N THR A 30 -4.94 -14.94 -0.82
CA THR A 30 -4.70 -16.18 -1.55
C THR A 30 -3.58 -16.98 -0.87
N LEU A 31 -3.78 -18.27 -0.69
CA LEU A 31 -2.78 -19.22 -0.20
C LEU A 31 -2.51 -20.26 -1.29
N GLY A 32 -1.34 -20.15 -1.92
CA GLY A 32 -1.03 -20.96 -3.10
C GLY A 32 -1.99 -20.65 -4.24
N GLU A 33 -2.84 -21.60 -4.63
CA GLU A 33 -3.82 -21.48 -5.72
C GLU A 33 -5.26 -21.26 -5.22
N SER A 34 -5.46 -21.11 -3.91
CA SER A 34 -6.81 -21.00 -3.32
C SER A 34 -7.03 -19.63 -2.71
N VAL A 35 -8.17 -19.01 -3.04
CA VAL A 35 -8.62 -17.77 -2.39
C VAL A 35 -9.21 -18.12 -1.03
N ILE A 36 -8.62 -17.56 0.03
CA ILE A 36 -9.05 -17.82 1.42
C ILE A 36 -9.99 -16.73 1.93
N LYS A 37 -9.84 -15.50 1.46
CA LYS A 37 -10.66 -14.37 1.89
C LYS A 37 -10.83 -13.36 0.75
N HIS A 38 -12.01 -12.74 0.66
CA HIS A 38 -12.35 -11.76 -0.37
C HIS A 38 -12.51 -10.33 0.15
N SER A 39 -12.47 -10.13 1.47
CA SER A 39 -12.80 -8.86 2.13
C SER A 39 -11.79 -8.45 3.20
N ALA A 40 -10.51 -8.71 2.96
CA ALA A 40 -9.44 -8.27 3.87
C ALA A 40 -9.27 -6.76 3.78
N LYS A 41 -9.08 -6.10 4.93
CA LYS A 41 -8.73 -4.69 4.99
C LYS A 41 -7.21 -4.55 4.97
N LYS A 42 -6.67 -4.03 3.87
CA LYS A 42 -5.22 -3.87 3.63
C LYS A 42 -4.74 -2.43 3.79
N ILE A 43 -5.66 -1.52 4.02
CA ILE A 43 -5.39 -0.10 4.26
C ILE A 43 -5.97 0.32 5.61
N ARG A 44 -5.33 1.30 6.24
CA ARG A 44 -5.71 1.84 7.56
C ARG A 44 -5.47 3.33 7.62
N ARG A 45 -6.27 4.00 8.43
CA ARG A 45 -5.98 5.35 8.91
C ARG A 45 -5.12 5.27 10.16
N LEU A 46 -4.14 6.14 10.26
CA LEU A 46 -3.19 6.25 11.36
C LEU A 46 -3.12 7.71 11.83
N TYR A 47 -2.58 7.91 13.02
CA TYR A 47 -2.28 9.22 13.59
C TYR A 47 -3.45 10.21 13.48
N ASN A 48 -4.52 9.95 14.26
CA ASN A 48 -5.73 10.80 14.29
C ASN A 48 -6.36 11.01 12.89
N ASP A 49 -6.40 9.95 12.09
CA ASP A 49 -6.95 9.93 10.73
C ASP A 49 -6.27 10.86 9.71
N LYS A 50 -5.07 11.38 10.05
CA LYS A 50 -4.32 12.28 9.16
C LYS A 50 -3.43 11.56 8.16
N ILE A 51 -3.18 10.28 8.35
CA ILE A 51 -2.30 9.45 7.52
C ILE A 51 -3.06 8.20 7.10
N VAL A 52 -2.93 7.82 5.84
CA VAL A 52 -3.40 6.54 5.32
C VAL A 52 -2.22 5.66 4.99
N ALA A 53 -2.30 4.38 5.34
CA ALA A 53 -1.25 3.41 5.11
C ALA A 53 -1.81 2.12 4.53
N GLY A 54 -1.11 1.56 3.54
CA GLY A 54 -1.44 0.30 2.92
C GLY A 54 -0.23 -0.63 2.89
N PHE A 55 -0.49 -1.92 2.94
CA PHE A 55 0.52 -2.94 3.13
C PHE A 55 0.39 -4.07 2.10
N ALA A 56 1.52 -4.53 1.58
CA ALA A 56 1.62 -5.72 0.73
C ALA A 56 2.62 -6.71 1.34
N GLY A 57 2.15 -7.91 1.68
CA GLY A 57 2.92 -8.95 2.34
C GLY A 57 2.04 -9.91 3.14
N SER A 58 2.62 -10.61 4.13
CA SER A 58 1.83 -11.48 5.01
C SER A 58 1.00 -10.66 6.01
N THR A 59 -0.17 -11.17 6.39
CA THR A 59 -1.07 -10.47 7.33
C THR A 59 -0.43 -10.28 8.71
N ALA A 60 0.36 -11.24 9.17
CA ALA A 60 1.06 -11.16 10.46
C ALA A 60 2.08 -10.02 10.47
N ASP A 61 2.79 -9.84 9.35
CA ASP A 61 3.80 -8.80 9.19
C ASP A 61 3.16 -7.41 9.12
N ALA A 62 1.97 -7.32 8.50
CA ALA A 62 1.20 -6.08 8.41
C ALA A 62 0.93 -5.45 9.78
N PHE A 63 0.45 -6.24 10.74
CA PHE A 63 0.14 -5.75 12.09
C PHE A 63 1.37 -5.19 12.78
N THR A 64 2.49 -5.90 12.69
CA THR A 64 3.76 -5.47 13.29
C THR A 64 4.23 -4.15 12.70
N LEU A 65 4.22 -4.03 11.35
CA LEU A 65 4.67 -2.82 10.66
C LEU A 65 3.76 -1.62 10.93
N PHE A 66 2.44 -1.81 10.91
CA PHE A 66 1.52 -0.72 11.25
C PHE A 66 1.73 -0.21 12.68
N SER A 67 1.85 -1.10 13.67
CA SER A 67 2.10 -0.72 15.06
C SER A 67 3.43 0.00 15.23
N ARG A 68 4.49 -0.45 14.56
CA ARG A 68 5.79 0.21 14.58
C ARG A 68 5.76 1.57 13.91
N PHE A 69 5.03 1.68 12.78
CA PHE A 69 4.90 2.95 12.08
C PHE A 69 4.10 3.96 12.89
N GLU A 70 3.00 3.53 13.51
CA GLU A 70 2.19 4.39 14.39
C GLU A 70 3.01 4.94 15.57
N ALA A 71 3.84 4.10 16.19
CA ALA A 71 4.76 4.54 17.23
C ALA A 71 5.77 5.59 16.73
N LYS A 72 6.28 5.47 15.49
CA LYS A 72 7.14 6.49 14.89
C LYS A 72 6.37 7.78 14.59
N LEU A 73 5.14 7.69 14.12
CA LEU A 73 4.30 8.87 13.88
C LEU A 73 4.03 9.64 15.19
N GLU A 74 3.74 8.95 16.28
CA GLU A 74 3.60 9.57 17.60
C GLU A 74 4.93 10.22 18.05
N GLN A 75 6.04 9.49 17.95
CA GLN A 75 7.37 9.97 18.33
C GLN A 75 7.78 11.24 17.58
N TYR A 76 7.41 11.37 16.31
CA TYR A 76 7.78 12.48 15.43
C TYR A 76 6.60 13.43 15.15
N HIS A 77 5.58 13.43 16.00
CA HIS A 77 4.44 14.36 15.97
C HIS A 77 3.74 14.44 14.59
N GLY A 78 3.58 13.27 13.95
CA GLY A 78 2.90 13.15 12.65
C GLY A 78 3.74 13.56 11.43
N ASN A 79 5.03 13.84 11.60
CA ASN A 79 5.92 14.10 10.48
C ASN A 79 6.13 12.81 9.67
N LEU A 80 5.40 12.70 8.54
CA LEU A 80 5.34 11.49 7.72
C LEU A 80 6.74 11.09 7.20
N GLY A 81 7.47 12.03 6.61
CA GLY A 81 8.79 11.75 6.04
C GLY A 81 9.79 11.29 7.09
N ARG A 82 9.80 11.94 8.27
CA ARG A 82 10.68 11.53 9.36
C ARG A 82 10.31 10.14 9.89
N ALA A 83 9.03 9.89 10.13
CA ALA A 83 8.56 8.60 10.60
C ALA A 83 8.87 7.47 9.61
N ALA A 84 8.72 7.74 8.30
CA ALA A 84 9.03 6.79 7.23
C ALA A 84 10.53 6.41 7.22
N VAL A 85 11.42 7.39 7.27
CA VAL A 85 12.87 7.16 7.30
C VAL A 85 13.28 6.37 8.54
N GLU A 86 12.77 6.71 9.71
CA GLU A 86 13.13 6.03 10.96
C GLU A 86 12.54 4.61 11.03
N LEU A 87 11.33 4.37 10.48
CA LEU A 87 10.83 3.01 10.33
C LEU A 87 11.69 2.18 9.37
N ALA A 88 12.10 2.73 8.23
CA ALA A 88 12.93 2.02 7.26
C ALA A 88 14.30 1.63 7.84
N LYS A 89 14.90 2.49 8.66
CA LYS A 89 16.13 2.17 9.40
C LYS A 89 15.92 1.01 10.37
N ASP A 90 14.85 1.07 11.18
CA ASP A 90 14.50 0.01 12.12
C ASP A 90 14.23 -1.30 11.36
N TRP A 91 13.46 -1.23 10.27
CA TRP A 91 13.11 -2.40 9.47
C TRP A 91 14.35 -3.12 8.94
N ARG A 92 15.32 -2.38 8.45
CA ARG A 92 16.58 -2.94 7.94
C ARG A 92 17.47 -3.53 9.03
N THR A 93 17.50 -2.92 10.23
CA THR A 93 18.48 -3.24 11.27
C THR A 93 17.95 -4.15 12.38
N ASP A 94 16.65 -4.14 12.63
CA ASP A 94 16.02 -4.99 13.64
C ASP A 94 16.05 -6.47 13.21
N LYS A 95 16.48 -7.34 14.13
CA LYS A 95 16.65 -8.77 13.85
C LYS A 95 15.34 -9.49 13.45
N PHE A 96 14.20 -9.02 13.91
CA PHE A 96 12.89 -9.57 13.59
C PHE A 96 12.31 -8.93 12.33
N LEU A 97 12.33 -7.60 12.25
CA LEU A 97 11.71 -6.87 11.14
C LEU A 97 12.40 -7.14 9.79
N ARG A 98 13.72 -7.26 9.76
CA ARG A 98 14.50 -7.48 8.51
C ARG A 98 14.13 -8.74 7.73
N HIS A 99 13.42 -9.69 8.37
CA HIS A 99 12.95 -10.92 7.73
C HIS A 99 11.55 -10.76 7.12
N LEU A 100 10.90 -9.63 7.31
CA LEU A 100 9.58 -9.35 6.77
C LEU A 100 9.70 -9.00 5.28
N GLU A 101 9.17 -9.87 4.43
CA GLU A 101 9.06 -9.63 2.98
C GLU A 101 7.78 -8.85 2.70
N ALA A 102 7.88 -7.53 2.77
CA ALA A 102 6.73 -6.65 2.69
C ALA A 102 7.07 -5.30 2.05
N LEU A 103 6.03 -4.62 1.60
CA LEU A 103 6.05 -3.22 1.17
C LEU A 103 4.98 -2.45 1.94
N LEU A 104 5.29 -1.22 2.29
CA LEU A 104 4.37 -0.29 2.93
C LEU A 104 4.21 0.95 2.06
N LEU A 105 2.99 1.37 1.81
CA LEU A 105 2.65 2.59 1.09
C LEU A 105 1.91 3.52 2.05
N VAL A 106 2.44 4.72 2.27
CA VAL A 106 1.93 5.67 3.26
C VAL A 106 1.73 7.04 2.63
N SER A 107 0.64 7.70 2.99
CA SER A 107 0.33 9.03 2.46
C SER A 107 -0.31 9.91 3.52
N ASP A 108 0.02 11.18 3.49
CA ASP A 108 -0.74 12.27 4.09
C ASP A 108 -1.23 13.24 3.00
N LYS A 109 -1.74 14.41 3.37
CA LYS A 109 -2.23 15.41 2.40
C LYS A 109 -1.15 15.96 1.47
N GLU A 110 0.12 15.87 1.85
CA GLU A 110 1.22 16.52 1.13
C GLU A 110 2.15 15.52 0.45
N GLN A 111 2.42 14.38 1.10
CA GLN A 111 3.47 13.45 0.71
C GLN A 111 2.95 12.00 0.58
N THR A 112 3.63 11.21 -0.23
CA THR A 112 3.42 9.77 -0.36
C THR A 112 4.77 9.08 -0.36
N TYR A 113 4.94 8.01 0.42
CA TYR A 113 6.17 7.22 0.46
C TYR A 113 5.89 5.73 0.30
N LEU A 114 6.74 5.08 -0.47
CA LEU A 114 6.86 3.63 -0.53
C LEU A 114 8.07 3.22 0.30
N LEU A 115 7.87 2.28 1.24
CA LEU A 115 8.92 1.75 2.09
C LEU A 115 9.10 0.26 1.82
N SER A 116 10.36 -0.21 1.83
CA SER A 116 10.71 -1.63 1.72
C SER A 116 11.47 -2.13 2.95
N GLY A 117 11.47 -3.45 3.13
CA GLY A 117 12.27 -4.13 4.15
C GLY A 117 13.79 -4.03 3.92
N GLN A 118 14.22 -3.54 2.76
CA GLN A 118 15.62 -3.28 2.45
C GLN A 118 16.10 -1.90 2.92
N GLY A 119 15.17 -1.09 3.42
CA GLY A 119 15.43 0.26 3.92
C GLY A 119 15.19 1.37 2.90
N ASP A 120 14.55 1.05 1.77
CA ASP A 120 14.20 2.07 0.78
C ASP A 120 13.04 2.94 1.30
N VAL A 121 13.14 4.23 1.03
CA VAL A 121 12.06 5.22 1.20
C VAL A 121 11.98 6.00 -0.10
N ILE A 122 10.95 5.74 -0.88
CA ILE A 122 10.79 6.28 -2.24
C ILE A 122 9.56 7.17 -2.28
N GLU A 123 9.74 8.42 -2.71
CA GLU A 123 8.65 9.33 -3.04
C GLU A 123 8.36 9.21 -4.55
N PRO A 124 7.12 8.92 -4.98
CA PRO A 124 6.80 8.78 -6.40
C PRO A 124 6.73 10.14 -7.11
N ASP A 125 7.37 10.27 -8.25
CA ASP A 125 7.43 11.53 -9.03
C ASP A 125 6.06 12.01 -9.52
N THR A 126 5.15 11.08 -9.82
CA THR A 126 3.85 11.38 -10.45
C THR A 126 2.69 11.51 -9.46
N GLY A 127 2.94 11.34 -8.15
CA GLY A 127 1.87 11.25 -7.14
C GLY A 127 1.06 9.95 -7.22
N ILE A 128 1.48 8.98 -8.04
CA ILE A 128 0.86 7.66 -8.18
C ILE A 128 1.88 6.60 -7.82
N ALA A 129 1.52 5.72 -6.90
CA ALA A 129 2.33 4.57 -6.51
C ALA A 129 1.45 3.37 -6.21
N ALA A 130 1.94 2.18 -6.50
CA ALA A 130 1.23 0.96 -6.15
C ALA A 130 2.19 -0.12 -5.67
N ILE A 131 1.68 -1.02 -4.82
CA ILE A 131 2.42 -2.15 -4.26
C ILE A 131 1.62 -3.44 -4.38
N GLY A 132 2.34 -4.55 -4.32
CA GLY A 132 1.76 -5.89 -4.32
C GLY A 132 1.59 -6.51 -5.70
N SER A 133 0.93 -7.67 -5.76
CA SER A 133 0.88 -8.52 -6.95
C SER A 133 0.22 -7.85 -8.17
N GLY A 134 -0.83 -7.07 -7.95
CA GLY A 134 -1.51 -6.30 -9.01
C GLY A 134 -1.00 -4.86 -9.13
N GLY A 135 0.02 -4.48 -8.36
CA GLY A 135 0.49 -3.09 -8.25
C GLY A 135 0.89 -2.49 -9.60
N ALA A 136 1.67 -3.20 -10.41
CA ALA A 136 2.10 -2.71 -11.71
C ALA A 136 0.93 -2.44 -12.67
N TYR A 137 -0.11 -3.27 -12.65
CA TYR A 137 -1.31 -3.07 -13.47
C TYR A 137 -2.13 -1.88 -12.99
N ALA A 138 -2.31 -1.75 -11.66
CA ALA A 138 -3.01 -0.64 -11.06
C ALA A 138 -2.28 0.68 -11.33
N GLN A 139 -0.96 0.71 -11.17
CA GLN A 139 -0.14 1.90 -11.41
C GLN A 139 -0.19 2.34 -12.87
N ALA A 140 0.00 1.43 -13.82
CA ALA A 140 -0.04 1.75 -15.24
C ALA A 140 -1.42 2.27 -15.67
N ALA A 141 -2.51 1.64 -15.19
CA ALA A 141 -3.86 2.10 -15.45
C ALA A 141 -4.13 3.48 -14.83
N ALA A 142 -3.73 3.69 -13.56
CA ALA A 142 -3.91 4.98 -12.88
C ALA A 142 -3.14 6.10 -13.58
N GLN A 143 -1.93 5.84 -14.03
CA GLN A 143 -1.12 6.82 -14.75
C GLN A 143 -1.75 7.21 -16.08
N ALA A 144 -2.17 6.25 -16.90
CA ALA A 144 -2.86 6.52 -18.14
C ALA A 144 -4.15 7.31 -17.95
N LEU A 145 -4.95 6.96 -16.92
CA LEU A 145 -6.18 7.71 -16.60
C LEU A 145 -5.87 9.14 -16.13
N ALA A 146 -4.83 9.33 -15.32
CA ALA A 146 -4.42 10.64 -14.85
C ALA A 146 -3.94 11.55 -15.97
N GLU A 147 -3.21 11.01 -16.97
CA GLU A 147 -2.67 11.78 -18.08
C GLU A 147 -3.73 12.12 -19.15
N HIS A 148 -4.68 11.22 -19.41
CA HIS A 148 -5.60 11.33 -20.53
C HIS A 148 -7.05 11.61 -20.17
N THR A 149 -7.37 11.82 -18.89
CA THR A 149 -8.74 12.10 -18.43
C THR A 149 -8.80 13.23 -17.40
N GLN A 150 -10.02 13.72 -17.15
CA GLN A 150 -10.30 14.68 -16.06
C GLN A 150 -10.92 14.01 -14.83
N LEU A 151 -10.76 12.70 -14.67
CA LEU A 151 -11.27 11.96 -13.52
C LEU A 151 -10.65 12.44 -12.22
N SER A 152 -11.40 12.41 -11.12
CA SER A 152 -10.88 12.69 -9.78
C SER A 152 -9.91 11.61 -9.30
N ALA A 153 -9.11 11.89 -8.27
CA ALA A 153 -8.23 10.89 -7.67
C ALA A 153 -8.98 9.61 -7.30
N ARG A 154 -10.18 9.74 -6.73
CA ARG A 154 -11.04 8.61 -6.36
C ARG A 154 -11.48 7.81 -7.58
N GLN A 155 -11.97 8.44 -8.62
CA GLN A 155 -12.40 7.76 -9.84
C GLN A 155 -11.25 7.04 -10.54
N ILE A 156 -10.06 7.66 -10.59
CA ILE A 156 -8.84 7.03 -11.10
C ILE A 156 -8.50 5.78 -10.31
N ALA A 157 -8.51 5.87 -8.98
CA ALA A 157 -8.19 4.74 -8.11
C ALA A 157 -9.20 3.59 -8.30
N GLU A 158 -10.50 3.89 -8.34
CA GLU A 158 -11.56 2.89 -8.57
C GLU A 158 -11.40 2.16 -9.91
N GLU A 159 -11.24 2.91 -11.00
CA GLU A 159 -11.10 2.31 -12.35
C GLU A 159 -9.78 1.54 -12.50
N ALA A 160 -8.67 2.07 -11.98
CA ALA A 160 -7.39 1.39 -12.02
C ALA A 160 -7.40 0.07 -11.24
N MET A 161 -8.03 0.04 -10.07
CA MET A 161 -8.20 -1.19 -9.28
C MET A 161 -9.09 -2.21 -9.96
N LYS A 162 -10.17 -1.79 -10.65
CA LYS A 162 -10.99 -2.70 -11.50
C LYS A 162 -10.17 -3.32 -12.63
N ILE A 163 -9.32 -2.53 -13.30
CA ILE A 163 -8.44 -3.03 -14.36
C ILE A 163 -7.45 -4.04 -13.80
N ALA A 164 -6.80 -3.71 -12.68
CA ALA A 164 -5.89 -4.63 -12.01
C ALA A 164 -6.56 -5.95 -11.61
N GLY A 165 -7.80 -5.90 -11.09
CA GLY A 165 -8.57 -7.08 -10.72
C GLY A 165 -8.98 -7.97 -11.90
N LYS A 166 -9.11 -7.41 -13.12
CA LYS A 166 -9.36 -8.19 -14.34
C LYS A 166 -8.12 -8.92 -14.87
N ILE A 167 -6.92 -8.43 -14.55
CA ILE A 167 -5.65 -8.93 -15.09
C ILE A 167 -4.94 -9.82 -14.09
N CYS A 168 -4.87 -9.38 -12.82
CA CYS A 168 -4.14 -10.06 -11.78
C CYS A 168 -5.02 -11.06 -11.03
N ILE A 169 -4.69 -12.35 -11.12
CA ILE A 169 -5.43 -13.42 -10.42
C ILE A 169 -5.38 -13.33 -8.90
N TYR A 170 -4.47 -12.50 -8.35
CA TYR A 170 -4.30 -12.27 -6.92
C TYR A 170 -4.98 -10.98 -6.42
N THR A 171 -5.79 -10.35 -7.26
CA THR A 171 -6.49 -9.09 -6.97
C THR A 171 -7.98 -9.24 -7.29
N ASN A 172 -8.85 -8.78 -6.40
CA ASN A 172 -10.29 -8.78 -6.67
C ASN A 172 -10.87 -7.36 -6.77
N ASP A 173 -12.16 -7.27 -7.09
CA ASP A 173 -12.91 -6.04 -7.27
C ASP A 173 -13.52 -5.48 -5.97
N ARG A 174 -13.32 -6.15 -4.83
CA ARG A 174 -13.75 -5.67 -3.52
C ARG A 174 -12.73 -4.69 -2.96
N VAL A 175 -12.85 -3.44 -3.35
CA VAL A 175 -11.87 -2.39 -3.03
C VAL A 175 -12.34 -1.59 -1.81
N THR A 176 -11.45 -1.46 -0.83
CA THR A 176 -11.57 -0.48 0.25
C THR A 176 -10.85 0.79 -0.17
N ILE A 177 -11.47 1.95 0.07
CA ILE A 177 -10.92 3.26 -0.30
C ILE A 177 -10.91 4.17 0.91
N GLU A 178 -9.77 4.84 1.12
CA GLU A 178 -9.59 5.92 2.08
C GLU A 178 -9.11 7.18 1.35
N GLU A 179 -9.64 8.33 1.75
CA GLU A 179 -9.40 9.63 1.12
C GLU A 179 -9.04 10.69 2.17
N LEU A 180 -8.01 11.51 1.92
CA LEU A 180 -7.57 12.63 2.75
C LEU A 180 -7.63 13.96 1.98
#